data_67bdb6b33a7cc7168cf7b0af631e09ca
#
_entry.id   67bdb6b33a7cc7168cf7b0af631e09ca
#
_cell.length_a   1.000
_cell.length_b   1.000
_cell.length_c   1.000
_cell.angle_alpha   90.00
_cell.angle_beta   90.00
_cell.angle_gamma   90.00
#
_symmetry.space_group_name_H-M   'P 1'
#
loop_
_entity.id
_entity.type
_entity.pdbx_description
1 polymer ?
#
loop_
_entity_poly.entity_id
_entity_poly.type
_entity_poly.pdbx_seq_one_letter_code
_entity_poly.pdbx_strand_id
1 'polypeptide(L)'
;DWKDFNLLHAGITWTAYNSITVLIATGVCALVAFLYYRYGYDRIKRLLHRQKLARMVLENKWYEAENTKDSVFFTDLQSRSREKIVWFPKIYYQMEKGLLHIRCEITMGKYQEQLLSLEDKLESGLYCELTDKTLHDGYIEYTLLYDMIANRISIDEVVAENGGLRLMKNLVWEYDSLPHALICGGTGGGKTYFLLTIIEALLKTNADLYILDPKNADLADLGTVMGNVYHTKDDMIDCVNAFYEGMVTRSEEMKLHPNYRTGENYAYLGLAPQFLIFDEYVAFLEMLTTKESTALLSQLKKIVMLGRQAGYFLIVACQRPDAKYFGDGIRDN
;
A
#
# COMPACT_ATOMS: atom_id res chain seq x y z
N ASP A 1 50.50 7.70 3.75
CA ASP A 1 51.82 7.22 3.34
C ASP A 1 51.87 5.71 3.55
N TRP A 2 52.41 4.93 2.57
CA TRP A 2 52.44 3.45 2.63
C TRP A 2 53.28 2.91 3.80
N LYS A 3 54.15 3.72 4.35
CA LYS A 3 54.96 3.42 5.55
C LYS A 3 54.11 3.45 6.83
N ASP A 4 53.12 4.31 6.88
CA ASP A 4 52.24 4.45 8.06
C ASP A 4 51.24 3.28 8.17
N PHE A 5 50.94 2.61 7.06
CA PHE A 5 50.09 1.41 7.05
C PHE A 5 50.78 0.19 7.69
N ASN A 6 52.10 0.11 7.62
CA ASN A 6 52.89 -0.92 8.31
C ASN A 6 53.03 -0.67 9.82
N LEU A 7 52.79 0.53 10.31
CA LEU A 7 52.82 0.88 11.73
C LEU A 7 51.61 0.33 12.51
N LEU A 8 50.51 -0.03 11.82
CA LEU A 8 49.35 -0.74 12.43
C LEU A 8 49.74 -2.11 13.01
N HIS A 9 50.82 -2.73 12.49
CA HIS A 9 51.36 -4.01 13.00
C HIS A 9 52.39 -3.84 14.12
N ALA A 10 52.93 -2.64 14.34
CA ALA A 10 54.03 -2.39 15.30
C ALA A 10 53.62 -1.65 16.58
N GLY A 11 52.32 -1.45 16.80
CA GLY A 11 51.82 -0.68 17.94
C GLY A 11 51.90 0.83 17.68
N ILE A 12 50.69 1.45 17.53
CA ILE A 12 50.55 2.88 17.21
C ILE A 12 50.98 3.70 18.43
N THR A 13 52.11 4.38 18.36
CA THR A 13 52.37 5.50 19.26
C THR A 13 51.60 6.71 18.73
N TRP A 14 50.58 7.11 19.49
CA TRP A 14 49.76 8.26 19.16
C TRP A 14 50.57 9.55 19.26
N THR A 15 50.96 10.08 18.11
CA THR A 15 51.52 11.42 18.00
C THR A 15 50.45 12.38 17.51
N ALA A 16 50.63 13.70 17.74
CA ALA A 16 49.69 14.72 17.22
C ALA A 16 49.52 14.63 15.70
N TYR A 17 50.57 14.25 14.99
CA TYR A 17 50.55 14.03 13.53
C TYR A 17 49.63 12.86 13.13
N ASN A 18 49.71 11.71 13.79
CA ASN A 18 48.85 10.55 13.52
C ASN A 18 47.39 10.85 13.83
N SER A 19 47.11 11.63 14.90
CA SER A 19 45.77 12.06 15.25
C SER A 19 45.18 12.97 14.18
N ILE A 20 45.92 13.92 13.65
CA ILE A 20 45.49 14.80 12.55
C ILE A 20 45.20 14.00 11.28
N THR A 21 46.10 13.07 10.92
CA THR A 21 45.93 12.22 9.73
C THR A 21 44.67 11.36 9.82
N VAL A 22 44.42 10.75 10.98
CA VAL A 22 43.18 9.95 11.22
C VAL A 22 41.92 10.82 11.15
N LEU A 23 41.95 12.03 11.72
CA LEU A 23 40.83 12.98 11.65
C LEU A 23 40.53 13.41 10.21
N ILE A 24 41.57 13.72 9.41
CA ILE A 24 41.41 14.08 8.00
C ILE A 24 40.82 12.88 7.22
N ALA A 25 41.39 11.68 7.39
CA ALA A 25 40.88 10.48 6.72
C ALA A 25 39.43 10.17 7.07
N THR A 26 39.07 10.28 8.36
CA THR A 26 37.71 10.09 8.83
C THR A 26 36.77 11.14 8.25
N GLY A 27 37.19 12.41 8.20
CA GLY A 27 36.43 13.51 7.60
C GLY A 27 36.18 13.32 6.11
N VAL A 28 37.20 12.87 5.37
CA VAL A 28 37.07 12.55 3.94
C VAL A 28 36.12 11.36 3.73
N CYS A 29 36.24 10.29 4.50
CA CYS A 29 35.35 9.14 4.43
C CYS A 29 33.88 9.53 4.74
N ALA A 30 33.67 10.35 5.77
CA ALA A 30 32.35 10.85 6.13
C ALA A 30 31.77 11.75 5.02
N LEU A 31 32.58 12.62 4.43
CA LEU A 31 32.17 13.46 3.30
C LEU A 31 31.80 12.62 2.07
N VAL A 32 32.62 11.64 1.72
CA VAL A 32 32.34 10.72 0.59
C VAL A 32 31.06 9.93 0.85
N ALA A 33 30.87 9.38 2.06
CA ALA A 33 29.64 8.69 2.46
C ALA A 33 28.41 9.60 2.40
N PHE A 34 28.54 10.84 2.87
CA PHE A 34 27.47 11.84 2.80
C PHE A 34 27.11 12.19 1.34
N LEU A 35 28.11 12.44 0.48
CA LEU A 35 27.88 12.74 -0.93
C LEU A 35 27.27 11.55 -1.68
N TYR A 36 27.75 10.33 -1.38
CA TYR A 36 27.18 9.10 -1.91
C TYR A 36 25.70 8.97 -1.51
N TYR A 37 25.37 9.10 -0.22
CA TYR A 37 24.01 8.99 0.28
C TYR A 37 23.10 10.09 -0.28
N ARG A 38 23.59 11.33 -0.34
CA ARG A 38 22.80 12.50 -0.76
C ARG A 38 22.55 12.57 -2.27
N TYR A 39 23.50 12.12 -3.10
CA TYR A 39 23.45 12.31 -4.56
C TYR A 39 23.58 11.04 -5.38
N GLY A 40 24.21 10.01 -4.85
CA GLY A 40 24.55 8.77 -5.57
C GLY A 40 23.62 7.61 -5.32
N TYR A 41 23.06 7.51 -4.12
CA TYR A 41 22.29 6.36 -3.68
C TYR A 41 21.13 5.98 -4.63
N ASP A 42 20.26 6.93 -4.95
CA ASP A 42 19.12 6.67 -5.83
C ASP A 42 19.54 6.38 -7.28
N ARG A 43 20.63 6.98 -7.75
CA ARG A 43 21.14 6.71 -9.09
C ARG A 43 21.70 5.30 -9.21
N ILE A 44 22.47 4.87 -8.22
CA ILE A 44 23.04 3.52 -8.19
C ILE A 44 21.95 2.49 -8.00
N LYS A 45 20.98 2.73 -7.12
CA LYS A 45 19.86 1.82 -6.90
C LYS A 45 19.02 1.66 -8.17
N ARG A 46 18.72 2.74 -8.87
CA ARG A 46 18.06 2.68 -10.19
C ARG A 46 18.84 1.87 -11.21
N LEU A 47 20.16 2.01 -11.25
CA LEU A 47 21.02 1.21 -12.12
C LEU A 47 20.95 -0.27 -11.76
N LEU A 48 21.04 -0.62 -10.48
CA LEU A 48 20.96 -2.00 -10.00
C LEU A 48 19.59 -2.63 -10.34
N HIS A 49 18.48 -1.90 -10.19
CA HIS A 49 17.16 -2.38 -10.57
C HIS A 49 17.08 -2.68 -12.08
N ARG A 50 17.58 -1.77 -12.92
CA ARG A 50 17.64 -2.00 -14.38
C ARG A 50 18.51 -3.20 -14.75
N GLN A 51 19.62 -3.40 -14.07
CA GLN A 51 20.48 -4.58 -14.26
C GLN A 51 19.77 -5.87 -13.86
N LYS A 52 19.01 -5.87 -12.74
CA LYS A 52 18.21 -7.02 -12.33
C LYS A 52 17.12 -7.36 -13.35
N LEU A 53 16.40 -6.36 -13.87
CA LEU A 53 15.40 -6.55 -14.92
C LEU A 53 16.01 -7.10 -16.20
N ALA A 54 17.15 -6.55 -16.64
CA ALA A 54 17.86 -7.06 -17.81
C ALA A 54 18.33 -8.51 -17.61
N ARG A 55 18.88 -8.83 -16.42
CA ARG A 55 19.28 -10.19 -16.06
C ARG A 55 18.09 -11.15 -16.07
N MET A 56 16.92 -10.73 -15.56
CA MET A 56 15.70 -11.52 -15.59
C MET A 56 15.31 -11.91 -17.04
N VAL A 57 15.41 -10.99 -18.00
CA VAL A 57 15.16 -11.26 -19.42
C VAL A 57 16.16 -12.29 -19.96
N LEU A 58 17.45 -12.13 -19.62
CA LEU A 58 18.51 -13.02 -20.10
C LEU A 58 18.41 -14.43 -19.49
N GLU A 59 18.22 -14.55 -18.19
CA GLU A 59 18.16 -15.85 -17.48
C GLU A 59 16.90 -16.65 -17.86
N ASN A 60 15.78 -15.98 -18.07
CA ASN A 60 14.55 -16.65 -18.55
C ASN A 60 14.54 -16.85 -20.07
N LYS A 61 15.58 -16.44 -20.79
CA LYS A 61 15.69 -16.54 -22.26
C LYS A 61 14.49 -15.89 -22.98
N TRP A 62 14.02 -14.75 -22.48
CA TRP A 62 12.93 -13.99 -23.11
C TRP A 62 13.46 -13.11 -24.23
N TYR A 63 14.19 -13.70 -25.15
CA TYR A 63 14.74 -13.03 -26.31
C TYR A 63 14.84 -14.00 -27.48
N GLU A 64 14.91 -13.45 -28.68
CA GLU A 64 15.21 -14.19 -29.89
C GLU A 64 16.62 -13.84 -30.34
N ALA A 65 17.41 -14.86 -30.64
CA ALA A 65 18.78 -14.69 -31.07
C ALA A 65 19.02 -15.42 -32.40
N GLU A 66 19.75 -14.80 -33.29
CA GLU A 66 20.26 -15.39 -34.53
C GLU A 66 21.75 -15.67 -34.43
N ASN A 67 22.16 -16.83 -34.91
CA ASN A 67 23.56 -17.17 -35.02
C ASN A 67 24.16 -16.46 -36.23
N THR A 68 24.93 -15.41 -36.01
CA THR A 68 25.67 -14.73 -37.08
C THR A 68 27.05 -15.37 -37.21
N LYS A 69 27.32 -15.92 -38.40
CA LYS A 69 28.67 -16.31 -38.78
C LYS A 69 29.41 -15.05 -39.24
N ASP A 70 30.33 -14.54 -38.44
CA ASP A 70 31.23 -13.50 -38.91
C ASP A 70 32.11 -14.11 -40.04
N SER A 71 31.96 -13.59 -41.24
CA SER A 71 32.92 -13.85 -42.33
C SER A 71 34.22 -13.11 -42.01
N VAL A 72 35.11 -13.81 -41.31
CA VAL A 72 36.42 -13.25 -41.00
C VAL A 72 37.30 -13.38 -42.23
N PHE A 73 37.85 -12.27 -42.71
CA PHE A 73 38.81 -12.16 -43.80
C PHE A 73 40.17 -12.82 -43.48
N PHE A 74 40.38 -13.35 -42.29
CA PHE A 74 41.56 -14.06 -41.84
C PHE A 74 41.24 -15.49 -41.40
N THR A 75 41.73 -16.46 -42.12
CA THR A 75 41.40 -17.88 -42.11
C THR A 75 41.95 -18.68 -40.92
N ASP A 76 42.44 -18.09 -39.85
CA ASP A 76 43.17 -18.85 -38.81
C ASP A 76 42.72 -18.67 -37.36
N LEU A 77 41.57 -18.08 -37.10
CA LEU A 77 40.98 -18.07 -35.77
C LEU A 77 39.60 -18.73 -35.79
N GLN A 78 39.45 -19.77 -34.98
CA GLN A 78 38.16 -20.48 -34.77
C GLN A 78 36.98 -19.52 -34.77
N SER A 79 36.10 -19.66 -35.77
CA SER A 79 34.88 -18.86 -35.89
C SER A 79 33.99 -19.15 -34.71
N ARG A 80 34.07 -18.32 -33.68
CA ARG A 80 33.08 -18.31 -32.59
C ARG A 80 31.76 -17.81 -33.19
N SER A 81 30.76 -18.68 -33.25
CA SER A 81 29.40 -18.24 -33.54
C SER A 81 28.98 -17.25 -32.45
N ARG A 82 28.73 -16.02 -32.83
CA ARG A 82 28.18 -15.01 -31.92
C ARG A 82 26.66 -15.02 -32.04
N GLU A 83 25.97 -15.26 -30.91
CA GLU A 83 24.55 -15.05 -30.84
C GLU A 83 24.28 -13.55 -30.83
N LYS A 84 23.50 -13.07 -31.79
CA LYS A 84 23.01 -11.69 -31.83
C LYS A 84 21.56 -11.70 -31.42
N ILE A 85 21.21 -10.99 -30.34
CA ILE A 85 19.84 -10.81 -29.94
C ILE A 85 19.14 -9.93 -30.99
N VAL A 86 18.08 -10.47 -31.59
CA VAL A 86 17.29 -9.80 -32.64
C VAL A 86 16.05 -9.14 -32.03
N TRP A 87 15.46 -9.79 -31.05
CA TRP A 87 14.28 -9.29 -30.38
C TRP A 87 14.27 -9.64 -28.88
N PHE A 88 13.70 -8.77 -28.07
CA PHE A 88 13.38 -8.99 -26.65
C PHE A 88 12.19 -8.10 -26.25
N PRO A 89 11.39 -8.49 -25.23
CA PRO A 89 10.26 -7.69 -24.74
C PRO A 89 10.78 -6.38 -24.13
N LYS A 90 10.18 -5.27 -24.51
CA LYS A 90 10.56 -3.97 -23.97
C LYS A 90 9.99 -3.82 -22.57
N ILE A 91 10.89 -3.54 -21.61
CA ILE A 91 10.56 -3.27 -20.23
C ILE A 91 10.99 -1.84 -19.92
N TYR A 92 10.02 -1.01 -19.59
CA TYR A 92 10.26 0.38 -19.21
C TYR A 92 10.28 0.49 -17.68
N TYR A 93 11.15 1.32 -17.18
CA TYR A 93 11.37 1.54 -15.75
C TYR A 93 11.28 3.03 -15.45
N GLN A 94 10.37 3.42 -14.57
CA GLN A 94 10.22 4.79 -14.08
C GLN A 94 10.08 4.78 -12.57
N MET A 95 10.74 5.72 -11.91
CA MET A 95 10.60 5.94 -10.47
C MET A 95 10.07 7.34 -10.26
N GLU A 96 8.94 7.45 -9.60
CA GLU A 96 8.28 8.72 -9.31
C GLU A 96 7.64 8.69 -7.92
N LYS A 97 7.91 9.73 -7.11
CA LYS A 97 7.27 9.95 -5.79
C LYS A 97 7.26 8.71 -4.86
N GLY A 98 8.35 7.94 -4.85
CA GLY A 98 8.48 6.73 -4.02
C GLY A 98 7.78 5.49 -4.56
N LEU A 99 7.17 5.59 -5.74
CA LEU A 99 6.64 4.46 -6.50
C LEU A 99 7.57 4.11 -7.64
N LEU A 100 7.61 2.83 -7.95
CA LEU A 100 8.35 2.25 -9.04
C LEU A 100 7.37 1.68 -10.07
N HIS A 101 7.32 2.27 -11.24
CA HIS A 101 6.48 1.83 -12.36
C HIS A 101 7.29 0.99 -13.33
N ILE A 102 6.88 -0.24 -13.54
CA ILE A 102 7.46 -1.16 -14.50
C ILE A 102 6.40 -1.50 -15.55
N ARG A 103 6.64 -1.08 -16.79
CA ARG A 103 5.75 -1.34 -17.91
C ARG A 103 6.37 -2.37 -18.83
N CYS A 104 5.68 -3.47 -19.06
CA CYS A 104 6.09 -4.53 -19.95
C CYS A 104 5.20 -4.53 -21.20
N GLU A 105 5.83 -4.44 -22.40
CA GLU A 105 5.11 -4.49 -23.66
C GLU A 105 4.47 -5.86 -23.87
N ILE A 106 3.21 -5.89 -24.31
CA ILE A 106 2.45 -7.10 -24.62
C ILE A 106 2.36 -7.20 -26.13
N THR A 107 2.89 -8.29 -26.70
CA THR A 107 2.99 -8.48 -28.16
C THR A 107 2.24 -9.71 -28.67
N MET A 108 1.33 -10.30 -27.88
CA MET A 108 0.68 -11.59 -28.18
C MET A 108 1.68 -12.72 -28.53
N GLY A 109 2.94 -12.55 -28.11
CA GLY A 109 4.03 -13.48 -28.42
C GLY A 109 4.20 -14.58 -27.36
N LYS A 110 5.20 -15.41 -27.59
CA LYS A 110 5.55 -16.60 -26.79
C LYS A 110 5.69 -16.34 -25.28
N TYR A 111 6.05 -15.13 -24.86
CA TYR A 111 6.37 -14.80 -23.47
C TYR A 111 5.28 -14.00 -22.76
N GLN A 112 4.12 -13.83 -23.40
CA GLN A 112 3.05 -12.98 -22.86
C GLN A 112 2.56 -13.43 -21.47
N GLU A 113 2.30 -14.72 -21.30
CA GLU A 113 1.81 -15.24 -20.01
C GLU A 113 2.80 -14.99 -18.88
N GLN A 114 4.10 -15.16 -19.15
CA GLN A 114 5.14 -14.89 -18.16
C GLN A 114 5.24 -13.40 -17.84
N LEU A 115 5.04 -12.53 -18.84
CA LEU A 115 5.05 -11.07 -18.63
C LEU A 115 3.80 -10.57 -17.89
N LEU A 116 2.68 -11.29 -18.00
CA LEU A 116 1.45 -11.03 -17.26
C LEU A 116 1.48 -11.54 -15.82
N SER A 117 2.44 -12.38 -15.43
CA SER A 117 2.57 -13.00 -14.11
C SER A 117 3.94 -12.75 -13.49
N LEU A 118 4.33 -11.46 -13.41
CA LEU A 118 5.64 -11.06 -12.86
C LEU A 118 5.61 -10.64 -11.40
N GLU A 119 4.47 -10.61 -10.75
CA GLU A 119 4.25 -10.06 -9.41
C GLU A 119 5.31 -10.53 -8.42
N ASP A 120 5.32 -11.82 -8.12
CA ASP A 120 6.23 -12.43 -7.13
C ASP A 120 7.72 -12.23 -7.47
N LYS A 121 8.04 -12.26 -8.79
CA LYS A 121 9.42 -12.06 -9.26
C LYS A 121 9.89 -10.62 -9.08
N LEU A 122 8.98 -9.66 -9.32
CA LEU A 122 9.29 -8.24 -9.15
C LEU A 122 9.40 -7.88 -7.67
N GLU A 123 8.48 -8.33 -6.83
CA GLU A 123 8.52 -8.11 -5.38
C GLU A 123 9.80 -8.66 -4.76
N SER A 124 10.06 -9.95 -4.94
CA SER A 124 11.25 -10.60 -4.38
C SER A 124 12.56 -10.11 -5.00
N GLY A 125 12.58 -9.86 -6.31
CA GLY A 125 13.77 -9.43 -7.04
C GLY A 125 14.19 -7.99 -6.76
N LEU A 126 13.22 -7.09 -6.58
CA LEU A 126 13.47 -5.66 -6.35
C LEU A 126 13.39 -5.27 -4.86
N TYR A 127 12.91 -6.16 -4.00
CA TYR A 127 12.64 -5.91 -2.58
C TYR A 127 11.67 -4.73 -2.38
N CYS A 128 10.58 -4.73 -3.17
CA CYS A 128 9.53 -3.74 -3.14
C CYS A 128 8.18 -4.45 -3.07
N GLU A 129 7.18 -3.87 -2.41
CA GLU A 129 5.82 -4.42 -2.37
C GLU A 129 5.02 -3.97 -3.60
N LEU A 130 4.31 -4.90 -4.24
CA LEU A 130 3.40 -4.57 -5.34
C LEU A 130 2.16 -3.87 -4.77
N THR A 131 1.86 -2.68 -5.30
CA THR A 131 0.69 -1.90 -4.90
C THR A 131 -0.44 -1.97 -5.92
N ASP A 132 -0.10 -2.11 -7.19
CA ASP A 132 -1.09 -2.17 -8.27
C ASP A 132 -0.56 -2.92 -9.49
N LYS A 133 -1.51 -3.51 -10.24
CA LYS A 133 -1.27 -4.19 -11.50
C LYS A 133 -2.38 -3.82 -12.49
N THR A 134 -2.07 -3.00 -13.45
CA THR A 134 -3.04 -2.49 -14.42
C THR A 134 -2.70 -2.92 -15.82
N LEU A 135 -3.68 -3.47 -16.54
CA LEU A 135 -3.57 -3.81 -17.95
C LEU A 135 -4.02 -2.61 -18.80
N HIS A 136 -3.15 -2.17 -19.68
CA HIS A 136 -3.42 -1.11 -20.67
C HIS A 136 -3.34 -1.65 -22.08
N ASP A 137 -3.77 -0.85 -23.05
CA ASP A 137 -3.63 -1.19 -24.46
C ASP A 137 -2.15 -1.33 -24.84
N GLY A 138 -1.71 -2.58 -25.09
CA GLY A 138 -0.37 -2.90 -25.55
C GLY A 138 0.70 -3.05 -24.45
N TYR A 139 0.41 -2.82 -23.17
CA TYR A 139 1.34 -3.06 -22.08
C TYR A 139 0.65 -3.37 -20.75
N ILE A 140 1.37 -4.06 -19.88
CA ILE A 140 0.99 -4.22 -18.49
C ILE A 140 1.88 -3.34 -17.61
N GLU A 141 1.29 -2.65 -16.65
CA GLU A 141 1.98 -1.83 -15.67
C GLU A 141 1.93 -2.48 -14.29
N TYR A 142 3.10 -2.62 -13.69
CA TYR A 142 3.29 -3.03 -12.30
C TYR A 142 3.76 -1.82 -11.51
N THR A 143 3.00 -1.41 -10.52
CA THR A 143 3.36 -0.33 -9.60
C THR A 143 3.82 -0.94 -8.28
N LEU A 144 5.08 -0.68 -7.88
CA LEU A 144 5.66 -1.19 -6.65
C LEU A 144 6.03 -0.04 -5.72
N LEU A 145 5.87 -0.26 -4.44
CA LEU A 145 6.23 0.69 -3.40
C LEU A 145 7.74 0.59 -3.10
N TYR A 146 8.48 1.61 -3.54
CA TYR A 146 9.93 1.67 -3.39
C TYR A 146 10.38 2.33 -2.09
N ASP A 147 9.69 3.39 -1.68
CA ASP A 147 10.00 4.16 -0.48
C ASP A 147 8.72 4.51 0.28
N MET A 148 8.44 3.71 1.30
CA MET A 148 7.29 3.93 2.18
C MET A 148 7.38 5.27 2.93
N ILE A 149 8.60 5.71 3.28
CA ILE A 149 8.79 6.92 4.08
C ILE A 149 8.52 8.17 3.24
N ALA A 150 8.94 8.18 1.97
CA ALA A 150 8.74 9.32 1.08
C ALA A 150 7.27 9.65 0.83
N ASN A 151 6.39 8.66 0.95
CA ASN A 151 4.94 8.80 0.72
C ASN A 151 4.12 8.98 2.00
N ARG A 152 4.74 8.88 3.17
CA ARG A 152 4.05 9.17 4.43
C ARG A 152 3.66 10.63 4.50
N ILE A 153 2.51 10.87 5.10
CA ILE A 153 2.03 12.18 5.49
C ILE A 153 1.92 12.23 7.02
N SER A 154 2.02 13.42 7.59
CA SER A 154 1.71 13.63 9.00
C SER A 154 0.19 13.60 9.21
N ILE A 155 -0.23 13.41 10.45
CA ILE A 155 -1.66 13.39 10.81
C ILE A 155 -2.36 14.71 10.41
N ASP A 156 -1.65 15.82 10.47
CA ASP A 156 -2.18 17.14 10.08
C ASP A 156 -2.41 17.27 8.58
N GLU A 157 -1.71 16.46 7.77
CA GLU A 157 -1.84 16.45 6.31
C GLU A 157 -2.94 15.52 5.82
N VAL A 158 -3.52 14.70 6.70
CA VAL A 158 -4.69 13.86 6.38
C VAL A 158 -5.91 14.77 6.29
N VAL A 159 -6.43 14.90 5.09
CA VAL A 159 -7.56 15.78 4.76
C VAL A 159 -8.63 14.95 4.07
N ALA A 160 -9.88 15.17 4.49
CA ALA A 160 -11.04 14.64 3.80
C ALA A 160 -11.59 15.71 2.85
N GLU A 161 -11.60 15.41 1.57
CA GLU A 161 -12.10 16.30 0.52
C GLU A 161 -12.93 15.52 -0.49
N ASN A 162 -14.08 16.06 -0.87
CA ASN A 162 -14.92 15.55 -1.97
C ASN A 162 -15.25 14.05 -1.90
N GLY A 163 -15.60 13.52 -0.73
CA GLY A 163 -15.91 12.10 -0.57
C GLY A 163 -14.67 11.17 -0.57
N GLY A 164 -13.50 11.74 -0.34
CA GLY A 164 -12.23 11.02 -0.26
C GLY A 164 -11.39 11.43 0.95
N LEU A 165 -10.53 10.52 1.40
CA LEU A 165 -9.61 10.71 2.50
C LEU A 165 -8.18 10.47 2.00
N ARG A 166 -7.33 11.49 2.09
CA ARG A 166 -5.92 11.35 1.71
C ARG A 166 -5.16 10.62 2.80
N LEU A 167 -4.79 9.37 2.56
CA LEU A 167 -4.09 8.50 3.51
C LEU A 167 -2.56 8.54 3.35
N MET A 168 -2.08 8.86 2.14
CA MET A 168 -0.67 9.07 1.80
C MET A 168 -0.58 10.13 0.71
N LYS A 169 0.63 10.63 0.40
CA LYS A 169 0.82 11.62 -0.67
C LYS A 169 0.20 11.21 -2.01
N ASN A 170 0.21 9.91 -2.30
CA ASN A 170 -0.26 9.34 -3.57
C ASN A 170 -1.47 8.41 -3.40
N LEU A 171 -2.03 8.31 -2.20
CA LEU A 171 -3.15 7.42 -1.92
C LEU A 171 -4.29 8.23 -1.31
N VAL A 172 -5.40 8.27 -2.04
CA VAL A 172 -6.68 8.81 -1.57
C VAL A 172 -7.67 7.66 -1.50
N TRP A 173 -8.29 7.47 -0.36
CA TRP A 173 -9.42 6.55 -0.23
C TRP A 173 -10.70 7.32 -0.55
N GLU A 174 -11.23 7.08 -1.72
CA GLU A 174 -12.50 7.67 -2.18
C GLU A 174 -13.67 6.85 -1.63
N TYR A 175 -14.07 7.12 -0.39
CA TYR A 175 -15.12 6.34 0.29
C TYR A 175 -16.49 6.45 -0.39
N ASP A 176 -16.74 7.47 -1.20
CA ASP A 176 -17.96 7.55 -2.02
C ASP A 176 -17.96 6.53 -3.17
N SER A 177 -16.81 6.15 -3.65
CA SER A 177 -16.62 5.17 -4.73
C SER A 177 -16.32 3.76 -4.19
N LEU A 178 -15.45 3.69 -3.17
CA LEU A 178 -15.03 2.48 -2.46
C LEU A 178 -15.47 2.59 -0.99
N PRO A 179 -16.73 2.22 -0.69
CA PRO A 179 -17.43 2.68 0.50
C PRO A 179 -16.94 2.07 1.82
N HIS A 180 -16.27 0.94 1.79
CA HIS A 180 -15.87 0.23 2.99
C HIS A 180 -14.37 0.01 3.05
N ALA A 181 -13.82 -0.11 4.26
CA ALA A 181 -12.40 -0.36 4.46
C ALA A 181 -12.17 -1.52 5.44
N LEU A 182 -11.28 -2.44 5.04
CA LEU A 182 -10.76 -3.50 5.89
C LEU A 182 -9.29 -3.23 6.20
N ILE A 183 -8.98 -3.04 7.48
CA ILE A 183 -7.65 -2.71 7.97
C ILE A 183 -7.07 -3.93 8.69
N CYS A 184 -6.07 -4.58 8.10
CA CYS A 184 -5.47 -5.78 8.65
C CYS A 184 -4.02 -5.52 9.06
N GLY A 185 -3.61 -6.14 10.16
CA GLY A 185 -2.23 -6.06 10.63
C GLY A 185 -2.03 -6.72 11.99
N GLY A 186 -0.86 -7.28 12.23
CA GLY A 186 -0.51 -7.91 13.50
C GLY A 186 -0.47 -6.93 14.68
N THR A 187 -0.32 -7.48 15.89
CA THR A 187 -0.14 -6.69 17.11
C THR A 187 1.08 -5.77 16.96
N GLY A 188 0.94 -4.51 17.33
CA GLY A 188 2.00 -3.49 17.15
C GLY A 188 2.18 -2.99 15.71
N GLY A 189 1.36 -3.43 14.76
CA GLY A 189 1.40 -2.99 13.35
C GLY A 189 0.86 -1.57 13.09
N GLY A 190 0.44 -0.84 14.12
CA GLY A 190 -0.03 0.55 13.99
C GLY A 190 -1.49 0.71 13.58
N LYS A 191 -2.31 -0.36 13.61
CA LYS A 191 -3.75 -0.30 13.24
C LYS A 191 -4.53 0.77 13.99
N THR A 192 -4.44 0.78 15.32
CA THR A 192 -5.16 1.73 16.18
C THR A 192 -4.71 3.18 15.89
N TYR A 193 -3.40 3.42 15.70
CA TYR A 193 -2.92 4.74 15.27
C TYR A 193 -3.46 5.15 13.91
N PHE A 194 -3.57 4.22 12.97
CA PHE A 194 -4.14 4.48 11.66
C PHE A 194 -5.64 4.78 11.75
N LEU A 195 -6.39 4.05 12.58
CA LEU A 195 -7.79 4.34 12.86
C LEU A 195 -7.97 5.73 13.49
N LEU A 196 -7.15 6.09 14.50
CA LEU A 196 -7.16 7.42 15.10
C LEU A 196 -6.92 8.52 14.07
N THR A 197 -6.01 8.29 13.13
CA THR A 197 -5.73 9.22 12.02
C THR A 197 -6.95 9.41 11.12
N ILE A 198 -7.64 8.33 10.77
CA ILE A 198 -8.88 8.36 9.98
C ILE A 198 -9.98 9.10 10.76
N ILE A 199 -10.17 8.77 12.03
CA ILE A 199 -11.17 9.39 12.91
C ILE A 199 -10.92 10.90 12.99
N GLU A 200 -9.70 11.33 13.26
CA GLU A 200 -9.35 12.75 13.33
C GLU A 200 -9.64 13.50 12.02
N ALA A 201 -9.32 12.87 10.87
CA ALA A 201 -9.59 13.48 9.58
C ALA A 201 -11.10 13.57 9.30
N LEU A 202 -11.88 12.56 9.65
CA LEU A 202 -13.33 12.56 9.49
C LEU A 202 -14.03 13.54 10.43
N LEU A 203 -13.52 13.74 11.65
CA LEU A 203 -14.01 14.75 12.59
C LEU A 203 -13.85 16.18 12.08
N LYS A 204 -12.94 16.42 11.15
CA LYS A 204 -12.78 17.73 10.47
C LYS A 204 -13.86 17.97 9.40
N THR A 205 -14.71 16.99 9.13
CA THR A 205 -15.82 17.05 8.19
C THR A 205 -17.16 17.09 8.93
N ASN A 206 -18.26 16.99 8.20
CA ASN A 206 -19.61 16.84 8.76
C ASN A 206 -20.00 15.36 8.99
N ALA A 207 -19.04 14.44 9.02
CA ALA A 207 -19.29 13.02 9.20
C ALA A 207 -19.74 12.69 10.63
N ASP A 208 -20.69 11.78 10.76
CA ASP A 208 -21.06 11.19 12.04
C ASP A 208 -20.31 9.87 12.22
N LEU A 209 -19.66 9.71 13.38
CA LEU A 209 -18.81 8.58 13.69
C LEU A 209 -19.41 7.75 14.82
N TYR A 210 -19.40 6.42 14.65
CA TYR A 210 -19.78 5.42 15.64
C TYR A 210 -18.61 4.46 15.83
N ILE A 211 -18.04 4.43 17.03
CA ILE A 211 -16.80 3.70 17.33
C ILE A 211 -17.11 2.53 18.25
N LEU A 212 -16.68 1.34 17.86
CA LEU A 212 -16.85 0.11 18.61
C LEU A 212 -15.49 -0.47 18.97
N ASP A 213 -15.16 -0.49 20.27
CA ASP A 213 -13.93 -1.05 20.82
C ASP A 213 -14.21 -2.18 21.81
N PRO A 214 -14.31 -3.43 21.36
CA PRO A 214 -14.63 -4.57 22.21
C PRO A 214 -13.56 -4.89 23.26
N LYS A 215 -12.37 -4.34 23.13
CA LYS A 215 -11.27 -4.52 24.10
C LYS A 215 -11.24 -3.48 25.20
N ASN A 216 -12.08 -2.44 25.08
CA ASN A 216 -12.06 -1.28 25.97
C ASN A 216 -10.63 -0.71 26.13
N ALA A 217 -9.98 -0.46 24.98
CA ALA A 217 -8.61 -0.01 24.89
C ALA A 217 -8.54 1.46 24.40
N ASP A 218 -7.53 1.79 23.58
CA ASP A 218 -7.22 3.16 23.17
C ASP A 218 -8.39 3.91 22.48
N LEU A 219 -9.24 3.22 21.68
CA LEU A 219 -10.38 3.87 21.05
C LEU A 219 -11.55 4.11 22.01
N ALA A 220 -11.71 3.27 23.02
CA ALA A 220 -12.74 3.47 24.06
C ALA A 220 -12.50 4.76 24.86
N ASP A 221 -11.23 5.20 25.04
CA ASP A 221 -10.88 6.44 25.70
C ASP A 221 -11.44 7.70 24.99
N LEU A 222 -11.74 7.60 23.69
CA LEU A 222 -12.43 8.65 22.94
C LEU A 222 -13.83 8.93 23.50
N GLY A 223 -14.45 7.98 24.22
CA GLY A 223 -15.74 8.17 24.91
C GLY A 223 -15.73 9.33 25.92
N THR A 224 -14.57 9.81 26.34
CA THR A 224 -14.44 11.00 27.20
C THR A 224 -14.69 12.32 26.45
N VAL A 225 -14.53 12.32 25.12
CA VAL A 225 -14.63 13.51 24.27
C VAL A 225 -15.67 13.37 23.14
N MET A 226 -16.18 12.14 22.88
CA MET A 226 -17.16 11.83 21.85
C MET A 226 -18.33 11.03 22.44
N GLY A 227 -19.54 11.26 21.93
CA GLY A 227 -20.74 10.59 22.44
C GLY A 227 -21.01 9.18 21.92
N ASN A 228 -20.49 8.81 20.76
CA ASN A 228 -20.84 7.56 20.04
C ASN A 228 -19.70 6.53 20.09
N VAL A 229 -19.20 6.25 21.29
CA VAL A 229 -18.12 5.28 21.52
C VAL A 229 -18.63 4.19 22.46
N TYR A 230 -18.56 2.94 22.01
CA TYR A 230 -19.15 1.81 22.71
C TYR A 230 -18.13 0.69 22.90
N HIS A 231 -18.13 0.07 24.07
CA HIS A 231 -17.20 -1.04 24.40
C HIS A 231 -17.90 -2.23 25.06
N THR A 232 -19.15 -2.07 25.55
CA THR A 232 -19.89 -3.20 26.10
C THR A 232 -20.58 -3.97 24.97
N LYS A 233 -20.78 -5.28 25.16
CA LYS A 233 -21.41 -6.14 24.17
C LYS A 233 -22.79 -5.60 23.73
N ASP A 234 -23.63 -5.28 24.70
CA ASP A 234 -25.03 -4.92 24.43
C ASP A 234 -25.10 -3.55 23.74
N ASP A 235 -24.36 -2.56 24.20
CA ASP A 235 -24.29 -1.23 23.56
C ASP A 235 -23.75 -1.31 22.13
N MET A 236 -22.77 -2.19 21.85
CA MET A 236 -22.26 -2.39 20.50
C MET A 236 -23.29 -3.05 19.58
N ILE A 237 -24.06 -4.04 20.08
CA ILE A 237 -25.15 -4.66 19.32
C ILE A 237 -26.22 -3.60 19.00
N ASP A 238 -26.63 -2.82 19.98
CA ASP A 238 -27.64 -1.78 19.82
C ASP A 238 -27.17 -0.69 18.85
N CYS A 239 -25.90 -0.32 18.90
CA CYS A 239 -25.30 0.60 17.93
C CYS A 239 -25.36 0.07 16.51
N VAL A 240 -25.00 -1.20 16.27
CA VAL A 240 -25.08 -1.81 14.92
C VAL A 240 -26.52 -1.86 14.43
N ASN A 241 -27.47 -2.23 15.30
CA ASN A 241 -28.88 -2.25 14.96
C ASN A 241 -29.37 -0.85 14.57
N ALA A 242 -29.11 0.16 15.39
CA ALA A 242 -29.49 1.55 15.11
C ALA A 242 -28.85 2.09 13.83
N PHE A 243 -27.58 1.76 13.59
CA PHE A 243 -26.86 2.15 12.37
C PHE A 243 -27.50 1.53 11.12
N TYR A 244 -27.85 0.24 11.17
CA TYR A 244 -28.54 -0.45 10.08
C TYR A 244 -29.95 0.14 9.83
N GLU A 245 -30.72 0.35 10.88
CA GLU A 245 -32.06 0.93 10.78
C GLU A 245 -32.02 2.36 10.22
N GLY A 246 -31.07 3.17 10.69
CA GLY A 246 -30.82 4.51 10.17
C GLY A 246 -30.48 4.51 8.68
N MET A 247 -29.66 3.55 8.20
CA MET A 247 -29.36 3.39 6.79
C MET A 247 -30.62 3.09 5.97
N VAL A 248 -31.46 2.18 6.45
CA VAL A 248 -32.71 1.80 5.76
C VAL A 248 -33.68 2.97 5.68
N THR A 249 -33.93 3.64 6.82
CA THR A 249 -34.79 4.83 6.91
C THR A 249 -34.30 5.94 5.98
N ARG A 250 -32.99 6.27 6.02
CA ARG A 250 -32.41 7.28 5.12
C ARG A 250 -32.59 6.91 3.65
N SER A 251 -32.40 5.65 3.28
CA SER A 251 -32.60 5.20 1.90
C SER A 251 -34.04 5.41 1.40
N GLU A 252 -35.00 5.26 2.29
CA GLU A 252 -36.45 5.50 1.97
C GLU A 252 -36.72 7.01 1.89
N GLU A 253 -36.25 7.79 2.85
CA GLU A 253 -36.41 9.25 2.90
C GLU A 253 -35.76 9.94 1.70
N MET A 254 -34.58 9.50 1.27
CA MET A 254 -33.90 10.03 0.08
C MET A 254 -34.79 9.90 -1.17
N LYS A 255 -35.48 8.78 -1.34
CA LYS A 255 -36.37 8.58 -2.50
C LYS A 255 -37.60 9.49 -2.49
N LEU A 256 -38.00 9.97 -1.32
CA LEU A 256 -39.09 10.91 -1.16
C LEU A 256 -38.65 12.38 -1.26
N HIS A 257 -37.33 12.63 -1.30
CA HIS A 257 -36.80 13.98 -1.33
C HIS A 257 -37.08 14.65 -2.69
N PRO A 258 -37.55 15.92 -2.72
CA PRO A 258 -37.93 16.62 -3.97
C PRO A 258 -36.80 16.70 -4.99
N ASN A 259 -35.54 16.77 -4.53
CA ASN A 259 -34.36 16.86 -5.36
C ASN A 259 -33.74 15.48 -5.65
N TYR A 260 -34.39 14.38 -5.28
CA TYR A 260 -33.83 13.05 -5.54
C TYR A 260 -33.65 12.80 -7.04
N ARG A 261 -32.53 12.23 -7.41
CA ARG A 261 -32.24 11.78 -8.77
C ARG A 261 -31.72 10.34 -8.74
N THR A 262 -32.24 9.52 -9.63
CA THR A 262 -31.76 8.15 -9.79
C THR A 262 -30.28 8.14 -10.21
N GLY A 263 -29.46 7.38 -9.50
CA GLY A 263 -28.02 7.29 -9.76
C GLY A 263 -27.16 8.21 -8.89
N GLU A 264 -27.74 9.21 -8.23
CA GLU A 264 -27.04 10.08 -7.29
C GLU A 264 -27.00 9.47 -5.88
N ASN A 265 -25.98 9.83 -5.11
CA ASN A 265 -25.79 9.36 -3.73
C ASN A 265 -26.23 10.42 -2.70
N TYR A 266 -26.06 10.11 -1.43
CA TYR A 266 -26.37 10.97 -0.28
C TYR A 266 -25.74 12.38 -0.36
N ALA A 267 -24.50 12.49 -0.89
CA ALA A 267 -23.77 13.75 -0.98
C ALA A 267 -24.47 14.75 -1.92
N TYR A 268 -25.13 14.27 -2.99
CA TYR A 268 -25.93 15.11 -3.89
C TYR A 268 -27.10 15.80 -3.15
N LEU A 269 -27.63 15.19 -2.10
CA LEU A 269 -28.67 15.76 -1.26
C LEU A 269 -28.10 16.57 -0.08
N GLY A 270 -26.80 16.72 0.02
CA GLY A 270 -26.14 17.42 1.13
C GLY A 270 -26.18 16.70 2.46
N LEU A 271 -26.45 15.38 2.46
CA LEU A 271 -26.51 14.59 3.68
C LEU A 271 -25.10 14.25 4.18
N ALA A 272 -24.95 14.16 5.51
CA ALA A 272 -23.69 13.80 6.14
C ALA A 272 -23.36 12.30 6.00
N PRO A 273 -22.11 11.91 5.71
CA PRO A 273 -21.69 10.51 5.74
C PRO A 273 -21.68 9.97 7.17
N GLN A 274 -22.01 8.70 7.32
CA GLN A 274 -22.05 7.98 8.58
C GLN A 274 -21.01 6.87 8.56
N PHE A 275 -20.14 6.79 9.56
CA PHE A 275 -19.09 5.78 9.64
C PHE A 275 -19.24 4.91 10.87
N LEU A 276 -19.33 3.60 10.69
CA LEU A 276 -19.27 2.61 11.75
C LEU A 276 -17.87 1.99 11.76
N ILE A 277 -17.12 2.21 12.83
CA ILE A 277 -15.69 1.89 12.95
C ILE A 277 -15.52 0.83 14.04
N PHE A 278 -14.95 -0.32 13.67
CA PHE A 278 -14.58 -1.38 14.58
C PHE A 278 -13.07 -1.42 14.80
N ASP A 279 -12.61 -1.33 16.04
CA ASP A 279 -11.27 -1.80 16.42
C ASP A 279 -11.38 -3.25 16.91
N GLU A 280 -10.63 -4.16 16.28
CA GLU A 280 -10.62 -5.59 16.57
C GLU A 280 -12.00 -6.30 16.43
N TYR A 281 -12.55 -6.24 15.24
CA TYR A 281 -13.85 -6.83 14.88
C TYR A 281 -14.02 -8.30 15.30
N VAL A 282 -12.96 -9.11 15.19
CA VAL A 282 -13.00 -10.52 15.58
C VAL A 282 -13.29 -10.67 17.08
N ALA A 283 -12.69 -9.83 17.93
CA ALA A 283 -12.96 -9.85 19.35
C ALA A 283 -14.43 -9.57 19.67
N PHE A 284 -15.04 -8.64 18.94
CA PHE A 284 -16.48 -8.38 19.09
C PHE A 284 -17.33 -9.61 18.71
N LEU A 285 -17.05 -10.25 17.60
CA LEU A 285 -17.79 -11.45 17.19
C LEU A 285 -17.65 -12.62 18.18
N GLU A 286 -16.52 -12.75 18.85
CA GLU A 286 -16.29 -13.77 19.86
C GLU A 286 -17.05 -13.52 21.16
N MET A 287 -17.50 -12.30 21.44
CA MET A 287 -18.39 -11.98 22.56
C MET A 287 -19.83 -12.41 22.32
N LEU A 288 -20.21 -12.69 21.07
CA LEU A 288 -21.58 -12.96 20.65
C LEU A 288 -21.91 -14.46 20.74
N THR A 289 -23.18 -14.74 21.06
CA THR A 289 -23.74 -16.07 20.82
C THR A 289 -23.91 -16.33 19.32
N THR A 290 -24.01 -17.59 18.91
CA THR A 290 -24.22 -17.96 17.50
C THR A 290 -25.43 -17.27 16.88
N LYS A 291 -26.53 -17.10 17.63
CA LYS A 291 -27.74 -16.44 17.16
C LYS A 291 -27.50 -14.93 16.94
N GLU A 292 -26.87 -14.25 17.89
CA GLU A 292 -26.55 -12.83 17.80
C GLU A 292 -25.59 -12.59 16.64
N SER A 293 -24.53 -13.40 16.52
CA SER A 293 -23.55 -13.30 15.44
C SER A 293 -24.20 -13.45 14.06
N THR A 294 -25.10 -14.42 13.89
CA THR A 294 -25.80 -14.62 12.60
C THR A 294 -26.68 -13.42 12.23
N ALA A 295 -27.41 -12.87 13.20
CA ALA A 295 -28.25 -11.69 12.98
C ALA A 295 -27.43 -10.47 12.60
N LEU A 296 -26.37 -10.21 13.36
CA LEU A 296 -25.47 -9.07 13.16
C LEU A 296 -24.71 -9.15 11.84
N LEU A 297 -24.18 -10.32 11.47
CA LEU A 297 -23.53 -10.52 10.18
C LEU A 297 -24.49 -10.27 9.01
N SER A 298 -25.75 -10.65 9.15
CA SER A 298 -26.78 -10.34 8.13
C SER A 298 -26.99 -8.85 7.95
N GLN A 299 -26.97 -8.06 9.04
CA GLN A 299 -27.11 -6.60 8.99
C GLN A 299 -25.85 -5.95 8.39
N LEU A 300 -24.65 -6.34 8.86
CA LEU A 300 -23.38 -5.83 8.31
C LEU A 300 -23.26 -6.11 6.82
N LYS A 301 -23.67 -7.31 6.36
CA LYS A 301 -23.73 -7.65 4.94
C LYS A 301 -24.62 -6.70 4.16
N LYS A 302 -25.79 -6.35 4.70
CA LYS A 302 -26.70 -5.40 4.05
C LYS A 302 -26.12 -3.98 4.03
N ILE A 303 -25.43 -3.56 5.10
CA ILE A 303 -24.73 -2.27 5.13
C ILE A 303 -23.67 -2.22 4.02
N VAL A 304 -22.86 -3.27 3.88
CA VAL A 304 -21.83 -3.37 2.84
C VAL A 304 -22.44 -3.32 1.43
N MET A 305 -23.59 -3.97 1.21
CA MET A 305 -24.23 -4.00 -0.11
C MET A 305 -25.00 -2.73 -0.46
N LEU A 306 -25.56 -2.01 0.51
CA LEU A 306 -26.53 -0.94 0.28
C LEU A 306 -26.09 0.42 0.83
N GLY A 307 -25.10 0.45 1.72
CA GLY A 307 -24.71 1.65 2.47
C GLY A 307 -24.17 2.77 1.60
N ARG A 308 -23.46 2.47 0.52
CA ARG A 308 -22.82 3.45 -0.36
C ARG A 308 -23.78 4.57 -0.80
N GLN A 309 -24.96 4.22 -1.29
CA GLN A 309 -25.92 5.21 -1.78
C GLN A 309 -26.47 6.09 -0.67
N ALA A 310 -26.70 5.51 0.51
CA ALA A 310 -27.22 6.21 1.67
C ALA A 310 -26.16 6.97 2.48
N GLY A 311 -24.86 6.78 2.17
CA GLY A 311 -23.74 7.38 2.89
C GLY A 311 -23.44 6.69 4.22
N TYR A 312 -23.61 5.36 4.30
CA TYR A 312 -23.31 4.54 5.48
C TYR A 312 -22.11 3.65 5.18
N PHE A 313 -21.01 3.91 5.86
CA PHE A 313 -19.73 3.30 5.58
C PHE A 313 -19.23 2.47 6.76
N LEU A 314 -18.56 1.36 6.44
CA LEU A 314 -18.02 0.44 7.42
C LEU A 314 -16.48 0.45 7.35
N ILE A 315 -15.83 0.69 8.48
CA ILE A 315 -14.39 0.55 8.66
C ILE A 315 -14.14 -0.54 9.68
N VAL A 316 -13.50 -1.62 9.27
CA VAL A 316 -13.27 -2.77 10.13
C VAL A 316 -11.78 -3.01 10.29
N ALA A 317 -11.30 -3.01 11.53
CA ALA A 317 -9.94 -3.42 11.83
C ALA A 317 -9.90 -4.83 12.44
N CYS A 318 -8.94 -5.62 12.03
CA CYS A 318 -8.68 -6.96 12.57
C CYS A 318 -7.20 -7.36 12.47
N GLN A 319 -6.80 -8.36 13.25
CA GLN A 319 -5.43 -8.87 13.16
C GLN A 319 -5.22 -9.75 11.93
N ARG A 320 -6.22 -10.55 11.55
CA ARG A 320 -6.20 -11.43 10.39
C ARG A 320 -7.58 -11.45 9.73
N PRO A 321 -7.67 -11.29 8.41
CA PRO A 321 -8.93 -11.34 7.66
C PRO A 321 -9.33 -12.79 7.42
N ASP A 322 -9.67 -13.53 8.46
CA ASP A 322 -10.11 -14.92 8.33
C ASP A 322 -11.55 -14.97 7.78
N ALA A 323 -11.76 -15.73 6.71
CA ALA A 323 -13.05 -15.89 6.05
C ALA A 323 -14.17 -16.37 7.00
N LYS A 324 -13.82 -17.09 8.08
CA LYS A 324 -14.74 -17.53 9.11
C LYS A 324 -15.53 -16.37 9.75
N TYR A 325 -14.91 -15.20 9.90
CA TYR A 325 -15.49 -14.05 10.59
C TYR A 325 -16.17 -13.04 9.65
N PHE A 326 -15.83 -13.05 8.37
CA PHE A 326 -16.37 -12.06 7.42
C PHE A 326 -17.56 -12.58 6.61
N GLY A 327 -17.79 -13.90 6.57
CA GLY A 327 -18.85 -14.50 5.76
C GLY A 327 -18.71 -14.18 4.25
N ASP A 328 -19.48 -14.88 3.43
CA ASP A 328 -19.51 -14.61 1.99
C ASP A 328 -20.14 -13.23 1.71
N GLY A 329 -19.42 -12.36 1.01
CA GLY A 329 -19.89 -11.07 0.53
C GLY A 329 -19.52 -9.84 1.37
N ILE A 330 -18.96 -9.96 2.59
CA ILE A 330 -18.35 -8.84 3.32
C ILE A 330 -16.88 -8.66 2.88
N ARG A 331 -16.21 -9.76 2.55
CA ARG A 331 -14.82 -9.76 2.13
C ARG A 331 -14.61 -9.32 0.69
N ASP A 332 -15.62 -9.53 -0.16
CA ASP A 332 -15.50 -9.37 -1.62
C ASP A 332 -15.99 -7.98 -2.11
N ASN A 333 -16.48 -7.14 -1.18
CA ASN A 333 -16.91 -5.75 -1.40
C ASN A 333 -16.12 -4.81 -0.50
#